data_47ab3288e9296c07465b35f0a8f7a858
#
_entry.id   47ab3288e9296c07465b35f0a8f7a858
#
_cell.length_a   1.000
_cell.length_b   1.000
_cell.length_c   1.000
_cell.angle_alpha   90.00
_cell.angle_beta   90.00
_cell.angle_gamma   90.00
#
_symmetry.space_group_name_H-M   'P 1'
#
loop_
_entity.id
_entity.type
_entity.pdbx_description
1 polymer ?
#
loop_
_entity_poly.entity_id
_entity_poly.type
_entity_poly.pdbx_seq_one_letter_code
_entity_poly.pdbx_strand_id
1 'polypeptide(L)'
;MRHLQSLIPAAFTLLFVATSQAQPTVSVYNWTDYIGDTTLADFQAGSGIKVVYDVFDSNETLEGKLLAGRTGYDVVVPSNHFLARQTQAGAFLPLDRSKLPNWKHLDPKLLKELEQNDPGNQYAVPYLWGTNGIGYNVEKVKAALGIERIDSWAVLFEAENLKKLKQCGVAFMDSPDELFPAVLNYLGMDPRSEKPADYAKAEARLLELRPYITYFHSSKYVSDLANGDVCVAFGYSGDVFQAANRAVEAKNGVKVAYSIPKEGSNLWFDLLAIPKDASNPDQALAFINYLLDPKVIAKVSATVGYANANPDAKAYMDASLVNNPEIYPPQDVLDKLYISSTPSPKIMRVMTRSWSKIKSNR
;
A
#
# COMPACT_ATOMS: atom_id res chain seq x y z
N MET A 1 6.09 59.48 74.43
CA MET A 1 5.23 58.93 73.35
C MET A 1 6.16 58.40 72.26
N ARG A 2 6.31 57.08 72.18
CA ARG A 2 7.17 56.40 71.18
C ARG A 2 6.27 55.73 70.12
N HIS A 3 6.38 56.18 68.90
CA HIS A 3 5.67 55.54 67.73
C HIS A 3 6.40 54.29 67.36
N LEU A 4 5.74 53.14 67.45
CA LEU A 4 6.17 51.86 66.86
C LEU A 4 5.70 51.87 65.42
N GLN A 5 6.63 51.86 64.47
CA GLN A 5 6.35 51.56 63.02
C GLN A 5 6.44 50.06 62.83
N SER A 6 5.34 49.45 62.49
CA SER A 6 5.26 48.02 62.06
C SER A 6 5.66 47.90 60.63
N LEU A 7 6.75 47.17 60.33
CA LEU A 7 7.18 46.75 59.05
C LEU A 7 6.40 45.46 58.66
N ILE A 8 5.57 45.52 57.61
CA ILE A 8 4.91 44.36 57.01
C ILE A 8 5.85 43.83 55.92
N PRO A 9 6.30 42.54 55.97
CA PRO A 9 7.07 41.96 54.86
C PRO A 9 6.15 41.63 53.69
N ALA A 10 6.40 42.22 52.52
CA ALA A 10 5.75 41.86 51.24
C ALA A 10 6.28 40.51 50.81
N ALA A 11 5.46 39.46 50.89
CA ALA A 11 5.75 38.17 50.32
C ALA A 11 5.54 38.23 48.81
N PHE A 12 6.63 38.17 48.04
CA PHE A 12 6.60 38.07 46.59
C PHE A 12 6.29 36.61 46.21
N THR A 13 5.05 36.31 45.84
CA THR A 13 4.64 35.00 45.33
C THR A 13 5.03 34.91 43.83
N LEU A 14 6.11 34.18 43.51
CA LEU A 14 6.46 33.83 42.16
C LEU A 14 5.42 32.83 41.60
N LEU A 15 4.51 33.32 40.76
CA LEU A 15 3.66 32.45 39.94
C LEU A 15 4.52 31.81 38.85
N PHE A 16 4.86 30.53 39.03
CA PHE A 16 5.33 29.71 37.93
C PHE A 16 4.15 29.47 36.95
N VAL A 17 4.11 30.20 35.87
CA VAL A 17 3.24 29.88 34.72
C VAL A 17 3.84 28.65 34.04
N ALA A 18 3.33 27.48 34.37
CA ALA A 18 3.60 26.27 33.59
C ALA A 18 2.99 26.47 32.20
N THR A 19 3.82 26.81 31.23
CA THR A 19 3.41 26.76 29.81
C THR A 19 3.12 25.31 29.47
N SER A 20 1.84 24.96 29.41
CA SER A 20 1.41 23.67 28.82
C SER A 20 1.83 23.67 27.35
N GLN A 21 2.98 23.09 27.08
CA GLN A 21 3.40 22.84 25.70
C GLN A 21 2.45 21.79 25.15
N ALA A 22 1.72 22.11 24.08
CA ALA A 22 0.86 21.15 23.40
C ALA A 22 1.70 19.92 23.00
N GLN A 23 1.19 18.72 23.27
CA GLN A 23 1.89 17.48 22.92
C GLN A 23 2.19 17.46 21.41
N PRO A 24 3.44 17.23 21.00
CA PRO A 24 3.78 17.13 19.58
C PRO A 24 2.96 16.02 18.92
N THR A 25 2.51 16.28 17.70
CA THR A 25 1.59 15.38 16.97
C THR A 25 2.13 15.12 15.57
N VAL A 26 1.89 13.92 15.04
CA VAL A 26 2.08 13.55 13.64
C VAL A 26 0.77 12.98 13.10
N SER A 27 0.31 13.50 11.97
CA SER A 27 -0.88 13.03 11.26
C SER A 27 -0.45 12.16 10.09
N VAL A 28 -0.88 10.90 10.09
CA VAL A 28 -0.48 9.88 9.12
C VAL A 28 -1.70 9.45 8.30
N TYR A 29 -1.57 9.39 6.98
CA TYR A 29 -2.57 8.85 6.06
C TYR A 29 -1.97 7.67 5.32
N ASN A 30 -2.39 6.47 5.67
CA ASN A 30 -1.84 5.21 5.19
C ASN A 30 -2.92 4.34 4.56
N TRP A 31 -2.52 3.25 3.95
CA TRP A 31 -3.44 2.23 3.45
C TRP A 31 -4.22 1.56 4.58
N THR A 32 -5.41 1.07 4.26
CA THR A 32 -6.21 0.23 5.18
C THR A 32 -5.42 -1.04 5.53
N ASP A 33 -5.42 -1.42 6.82
CA ASP A 33 -4.75 -2.64 7.32
C ASP A 33 -3.24 -2.72 6.99
N TYR A 34 -2.50 -1.59 7.09
CA TYR A 34 -1.14 -1.48 6.55
C TYR A 34 -0.11 -0.97 7.57
N ILE A 35 -0.28 -1.36 8.84
CA ILE A 35 0.62 -1.06 9.95
C ILE A 35 0.61 -2.21 10.96
N GLY A 36 1.67 -2.39 11.74
CA GLY A 36 1.72 -3.41 12.80
C GLY A 36 0.86 -3.02 14.00
N ASP A 37 0.25 -4.01 14.67
CA ASP A 37 -0.75 -3.84 15.73
C ASP A 37 -0.32 -2.90 16.86
N THR A 38 0.95 -2.96 17.29
CA THR A 38 1.47 -2.14 18.38
C THR A 38 2.31 -0.95 17.90
N THR A 39 2.59 -0.84 16.59
CA THR A 39 3.56 0.10 16.02
C THR A 39 3.29 1.55 16.41
N LEU A 40 2.02 1.98 16.34
CA LEU A 40 1.65 3.36 16.69
C LEU A 40 1.77 3.62 18.17
N ALA A 41 1.34 2.68 19.01
CA ALA A 41 1.44 2.80 20.47
C ALA A 41 2.91 2.79 20.94
N ASP A 42 3.73 1.89 20.37
CA ASP A 42 5.17 1.80 20.66
C ASP A 42 5.89 3.10 20.28
N PHE A 43 5.57 3.68 19.10
CA PHE A 43 6.11 4.98 18.69
C PHE A 43 5.71 6.10 19.66
N GLN A 44 4.43 6.20 20.01
CA GLN A 44 3.95 7.23 20.96
C GLN A 44 4.64 7.12 22.33
N ALA A 45 4.76 5.90 22.84
CA ALA A 45 5.40 5.63 24.12
C ALA A 45 6.90 5.98 24.11
N GLY A 46 7.61 5.68 23.02
CA GLY A 46 9.05 5.91 22.89
C GLY A 46 9.42 7.37 22.55
N SER A 47 8.60 8.06 21.77
CA SER A 47 8.89 9.41 21.26
C SER A 47 8.21 10.55 22.02
N GLY A 48 7.09 10.26 22.71
CA GLY A 48 6.20 11.28 23.27
C GLY A 48 5.36 12.03 22.23
N ILE A 49 5.45 11.64 20.94
CA ILE A 49 4.70 12.24 19.83
C ILE A 49 3.38 11.50 19.69
N LYS A 50 2.26 12.22 19.76
CA LYS A 50 0.92 11.64 19.49
C LYS A 50 0.76 11.34 18.00
N VAL A 51 0.21 10.17 17.65
CA VAL A 51 -0.13 9.83 16.26
C VAL A 51 -1.64 10.01 16.04
N VAL A 52 -2.01 10.75 14.99
CA VAL A 52 -3.35 10.75 14.38
C VAL A 52 -3.25 9.92 13.13
N TYR A 53 -4.06 8.87 13.01
CA TYR A 53 -3.92 7.88 11.95
C TYR A 53 -5.23 7.68 11.21
N ASP A 54 -5.24 8.01 9.94
CA ASP A 54 -6.36 7.81 9.02
C ASP A 54 -5.95 6.87 7.89
N VAL A 55 -6.94 6.27 7.22
CA VAL A 55 -6.70 5.27 6.19
C VAL A 55 -7.40 5.60 4.87
N PHE A 56 -6.83 5.07 3.78
CA PHE A 56 -7.42 5.06 2.44
C PHE A 56 -7.28 3.67 1.81
N ASP A 57 -7.97 3.43 0.68
CA ASP A 57 -8.03 2.14 0.00
C ASP A 57 -7.55 2.17 -1.45
N SER A 58 -7.22 3.35 -1.98
CA SER A 58 -6.71 3.49 -3.34
C SER A 58 -5.79 4.71 -3.51
N ASN A 59 -4.81 4.58 -4.40
CA ASN A 59 -3.93 5.70 -4.77
C ASN A 59 -4.69 6.90 -5.30
N GLU A 60 -5.79 6.66 -6.02
CA GLU A 60 -6.65 7.70 -6.59
C GLU A 60 -7.30 8.55 -5.50
N THR A 61 -7.71 7.94 -4.38
CA THR A 61 -8.23 8.62 -3.19
C THR A 61 -7.15 9.52 -2.57
N LEU A 62 -5.94 8.99 -2.36
CA LEU A 62 -4.80 9.76 -1.85
C LEU A 62 -4.44 10.91 -2.79
N GLU A 63 -4.35 10.65 -4.11
CA GLU A 63 -4.00 11.66 -5.10
C GLU A 63 -5.01 12.81 -5.14
N GLY A 64 -6.30 12.48 -5.13
CA GLY A 64 -7.37 13.49 -5.08
C GLY A 64 -7.20 14.42 -3.88
N LYS A 65 -6.83 13.89 -2.71
CA LYS A 65 -6.59 14.68 -1.50
C LYS A 65 -5.32 15.53 -1.61
N LEU A 66 -4.21 14.98 -2.11
CA LEU A 66 -2.95 15.70 -2.30
C LEU A 66 -3.09 16.85 -3.29
N LEU A 67 -3.75 16.63 -4.42
CA LEU A 67 -3.93 17.65 -5.47
C LEU A 67 -4.93 18.75 -5.05
N ALA A 68 -5.88 18.46 -4.16
CA ALA A 68 -6.76 19.45 -3.58
C ALA A 68 -6.03 20.40 -2.61
N GLY A 69 -4.89 19.98 -2.06
CA GLY A 69 -4.11 20.70 -1.05
C GLY A 69 -4.80 20.76 0.32
N ARG A 70 -4.11 21.29 1.32
CA ARG A 70 -4.56 21.32 2.72
C ARG A 70 -4.93 19.93 3.22
N THR A 71 -4.01 18.99 3.01
CA THR A 71 -4.23 17.57 3.30
C THR A 71 -4.52 17.32 4.78
N GLY A 72 -3.91 18.09 5.67
CA GLY A 72 -3.96 17.91 7.13
C GLY A 72 -3.07 16.75 7.60
N TYR A 73 -2.27 16.18 6.72
CA TYR A 73 -1.36 15.07 7.04
C TYR A 73 0.09 15.50 6.98
N ASP A 74 0.92 14.82 7.80
CA ASP A 74 2.35 15.01 7.87
C ASP A 74 3.11 13.87 7.17
N VAL A 75 2.51 12.66 7.13
CA VAL A 75 3.03 11.50 6.40
C VAL A 75 1.93 10.89 5.55
N VAL A 76 2.25 10.57 4.31
CA VAL A 76 1.39 9.85 3.37
C VAL A 76 2.14 8.71 2.71
N VAL A 77 1.41 7.73 2.15
CA VAL A 77 2.02 6.49 1.64
C VAL A 77 1.56 6.20 0.19
N PRO A 78 2.03 6.98 -0.81
CA PRO A 78 1.74 6.71 -2.21
C PRO A 78 2.53 5.51 -2.74
N SER A 79 1.98 4.83 -3.75
CA SER A 79 2.76 3.88 -4.55
C SER A 79 3.72 4.61 -5.51
N ASN A 80 4.78 3.94 -5.93
CA ASN A 80 5.91 4.52 -6.68
C ASN A 80 5.50 5.29 -7.95
N HIS A 81 4.62 4.77 -8.77
CA HIS A 81 4.19 5.43 -10.01
C HIS A 81 3.27 6.65 -9.76
N PHE A 82 2.51 6.64 -8.66
CA PHE A 82 1.77 7.82 -8.21
C PHE A 82 2.69 8.87 -7.62
N LEU A 83 3.67 8.47 -6.79
CA LEU A 83 4.68 9.39 -6.25
C LEU A 83 5.34 10.20 -7.38
N ALA A 84 5.75 9.54 -8.48
CA ALA A 84 6.44 10.20 -9.60
C ALA A 84 5.63 11.39 -10.15
N ARG A 85 4.33 11.20 -10.43
CA ARG A 85 3.47 12.27 -10.97
C ARG A 85 3.09 13.32 -9.93
N GLN A 86 2.90 12.91 -8.68
CA GLN A 86 2.60 13.82 -7.57
C GLN A 86 3.80 14.70 -7.23
N THR A 87 5.02 14.16 -7.31
CA THR A 87 6.26 14.94 -7.18
C THR A 87 6.39 15.99 -8.28
N GLN A 88 6.09 15.64 -9.54
CA GLN A 88 6.06 16.59 -10.65
C GLN A 88 5.03 17.70 -10.42
N ALA A 89 3.91 17.41 -9.76
CA ALA A 89 2.91 18.40 -9.35
C ALA A 89 3.32 19.23 -8.11
N GLY A 90 4.49 18.94 -7.51
CA GLY A 90 5.01 19.66 -6.35
C GLY A 90 4.28 19.30 -5.05
N ALA A 91 3.78 18.06 -4.91
CA ALA A 91 2.97 17.63 -3.78
C ALA A 91 3.78 17.34 -2.51
N PHE A 92 5.09 17.18 -2.58
CA PHE A 92 5.93 16.71 -1.47
C PHE A 92 7.06 17.66 -1.10
N LEU A 93 7.53 17.57 0.16
CA LEU A 93 8.76 18.17 0.64
C LEU A 93 9.93 17.22 0.38
N PRO A 94 11.11 17.74 0.03
CA PRO A 94 12.33 16.94 0.03
C PRO A 94 12.64 16.43 1.45
N LEU A 95 13.09 15.19 1.57
CA LEU A 95 13.46 14.59 2.85
C LEU A 95 14.81 15.09 3.35
N ASP A 96 14.87 15.51 4.59
CA ASP A 96 16.13 15.78 5.30
C ASP A 96 16.73 14.45 5.79
N ARG A 97 17.64 13.88 4.98
CA ARG A 97 18.29 12.59 5.31
C ARG A 97 19.14 12.63 6.57
N SER A 98 19.58 13.80 7.02
CA SER A 98 20.35 13.92 8.27
C SER A 98 19.49 13.52 9.50
N LYS A 99 18.17 13.61 9.39
CA LYS A 99 17.18 13.20 10.40
C LYS A 99 16.70 11.75 10.24
N LEU A 100 17.25 11.00 9.29
CA LEU A 100 16.91 9.61 8.99
C LEU A 100 18.11 8.67 9.21
N PRO A 101 18.66 8.53 10.41
CA PRO A 101 19.82 7.67 10.67
C PRO A 101 19.60 6.19 10.31
N ASN A 102 18.34 5.72 10.28
CA ASN A 102 17.97 4.37 9.88
C ASN A 102 17.90 4.16 8.35
N TRP A 103 18.12 5.22 7.55
CA TRP A 103 18.25 5.12 6.08
C TRP A 103 19.30 4.09 5.66
N LYS A 104 20.37 3.91 6.44
CA LYS A 104 21.48 2.96 6.20
C LYS A 104 21.05 1.50 6.12
N HIS A 105 19.86 1.16 6.61
CA HIS A 105 19.29 -0.19 6.59
C HIS A 105 18.50 -0.50 5.31
N LEU A 106 18.26 0.50 4.45
CA LEU A 106 17.53 0.29 3.21
C LEU A 106 18.37 -0.45 2.17
N ASP A 107 17.73 -1.32 1.40
CA ASP A 107 18.37 -2.07 0.33
C ASP A 107 18.83 -1.12 -0.79
N PRO A 108 20.16 -1.06 -1.07
CA PRO A 108 20.69 -0.18 -2.12
C PRO A 108 20.18 -0.55 -3.53
N LYS A 109 19.84 -1.82 -3.77
CA LYS A 109 19.28 -2.26 -5.06
C LYS A 109 17.87 -1.71 -5.26
N LEU A 110 17.03 -1.82 -4.23
CA LEU A 110 15.68 -1.23 -4.29
C LEU A 110 15.71 0.28 -4.42
N LEU A 111 16.60 0.96 -3.69
CA LEU A 111 16.79 2.42 -3.83
C LEU A 111 17.17 2.77 -5.27
N LYS A 112 18.06 1.98 -5.91
CA LYS A 112 18.45 2.19 -7.31
C LYS A 112 17.28 1.99 -8.29
N GLU A 113 16.46 0.99 -8.08
CA GLU A 113 15.25 0.76 -8.90
C GLU A 113 14.24 1.90 -8.77
N LEU A 114 14.09 2.46 -7.56
CA LEU A 114 13.16 3.55 -7.29
C LEU A 114 13.60 4.90 -7.85
N GLU A 115 14.87 5.08 -8.24
CA GLU A 115 15.34 6.31 -8.89
C GLU A 115 14.58 6.64 -10.20
N GLN A 116 13.96 5.66 -10.84
CA GLN A 116 13.12 5.91 -12.01
C GLN A 116 11.83 6.70 -11.66
N ASN A 117 11.38 6.61 -10.41
CA ASN A 117 10.17 7.27 -9.91
C ASN A 117 10.49 8.50 -9.04
N ASP A 118 11.61 8.48 -8.33
CA ASP A 118 12.13 9.56 -7.48
C ASP A 118 13.64 9.69 -7.67
N PRO A 119 14.13 10.46 -8.67
CA PRO A 119 15.54 10.61 -8.97
C PRO A 119 16.35 11.03 -7.75
N GLY A 120 17.31 10.17 -7.35
CA GLY A 120 18.13 10.33 -6.16
C GLY A 120 17.37 10.09 -4.85
N ASN A 121 16.18 9.50 -4.88
CA ASN A 121 15.32 9.20 -3.72
C ASN A 121 15.15 10.41 -2.79
N GLN A 122 14.76 11.56 -3.35
CA GLN A 122 14.75 12.83 -2.63
C GLN A 122 13.49 13.06 -1.83
N TYR A 123 12.34 12.52 -2.27
CA TYR A 123 11.02 12.86 -1.73
C TYR A 123 10.39 11.75 -0.90
N ALA A 124 10.86 10.51 -1.04
CA ALA A 124 10.24 9.39 -0.37
C ALA A 124 11.22 8.30 0.07
N VAL A 125 10.74 7.46 0.98
CA VAL A 125 11.46 6.30 1.53
C VAL A 125 10.67 5.05 1.25
N PRO A 126 11.26 3.97 0.68
CA PRO A 126 10.55 2.73 0.52
C PRO A 126 10.12 2.15 1.88
N TYR A 127 8.85 1.79 1.97
CA TYR A 127 8.22 1.24 3.16
C TYR A 127 8.01 -0.26 3.00
N LEU A 128 7.05 -0.64 2.20
CA LEU A 128 6.73 -2.01 1.86
C LEU A 128 6.64 -2.19 0.36
N TRP A 129 6.72 -3.42 -0.10
CA TRP A 129 6.56 -3.76 -1.50
C TRP A 129 5.85 -5.11 -1.67
N GLY A 130 5.26 -5.31 -2.82
CA GLY A 130 4.54 -6.52 -3.12
C GLY A 130 4.23 -6.66 -4.60
N THR A 131 3.41 -7.64 -4.91
CA THR A 131 2.96 -7.94 -6.26
C THR A 131 1.44 -7.92 -6.34
N ASN A 132 0.92 -7.66 -7.52
CA ASN A 132 -0.45 -8.01 -7.85
C ASN A 132 -0.53 -9.50 -8.18
N GLY A 133 -1.67 -10.10 -7.92
CA GLY A 133 -1.84 -11.50 -8.24
C GLY A 133 -3.26 -11.99 -8.01
N ILE A 134 -3.39 -13.27 -7.86
CA ILE A 134 -4.66 -13.95 -7.71
C ILE A 134 -4.78 -14.51 -6.29
N GLY A 135 -5.69 -13.92 -5.51
CA GLY A 135 -6.13 -14.50 -4.24
C GLY A 135 -7.28 -15.46 -4.48
N TYR A 136 -7.27 -16.63 -3.87
CA TYR A 136 -8.33 -17.61 -4.12
C TYR A 136 -8.60 -18.56 -2.97
N ASN A 137 -9.86 -18.98 -2.88
CA ASN A 137 -10.29 -20.07 -2.03
C ASN A 137 -9.97 -21.40 -2.73
N VAL A 138 -9.03 -22.15 -2.17
CA VAL A 138 -8.46 -23.37 -2.76
C VAL A 138 -9.55 -24.40 -3.09
N GLU A 139 -10.44 -24.69 -2.15
CA GLU A 139 -11.46 -25.73 -2.30
C GLU A 139 -12.54 -25.32 -3.32
N LYS A 140 -12.97 -24.04 -3.31
CA LYS A 140 -13.98 -23.55 -4.24
C LYS A 140 -13.47 -23.49 -5.68
N VAL A 141 -12.20 -23.04 -5.86
CA VAL A 141 -11.57 -23.01 -7.18
C VAL A 141 -11.36 -24.44 -7.71
N LYS A 142 -10.90 -25.36 -6.86
CA LYS A 142 -10.80 -26.78 -7.22
C LYS A 142 -12.14 -27.36 -7.66
N ALA A 143 -13.19 -27.08 -6.93
CA ALA A 143 -14.54 -27.54 -7.26
C ALA A 143 -15.06 -26.97 -8.59
N ALA A 144 -14.78 -25.68 -8.87
CA ALA A 144 -15.28 -24.99 -10.07
C ALA A 144 -14.46 -25.30 -11.33
N LEU A 145 -13.13 -25.37 -11.22
CA LEU A 145 -12.20 -25.46 -12.35
C LEU A 145 -11.48 -26.81 -12.45
N GLY A 146 -11.48 -27.64 -11.40
CA GLY A 146 -10.74 -28.90 -11.36
C GLY A 146 -9.23 -28.75 -11.23
N ILE A 147 -8.72 -27.58 -10.79
CA ILE A 147 -7.28 -27.31 -10.63
C ILE A 147 -6.92 -27.20 -9.16
N GLU A 148 -5.74 -27.68 -8.80
CA GLU A 148 -5.21 -27.64 -7.42
C GLU A 148 -4.56 -26.30 -7.08
N ARG A 149 -3.94 -25.66 -8.09
CA ARG A 149 -3.21 -24.39 -7.93
C ARG A 149 -3.46 -23.51 -9.15
N ILE A 150 -3.62 -22.22 -8.91
CA ILE A 150 -3.62 -21.19 -9.95
C ILE A 150 -2.17 -20.80 -10.26
N ASP A 151 -1.82 -20.69 -11.54
CA ASP A 151 -0.50 -20.25 -12.00
C ASP A 151 -0.56 -19.24 -13.17
N SER A 152 -1.74 -18.80 -13.57
CA SER A 152 -1.95 -18.00 -14.78
C SER A 152 -3.09 -17.00 -14.62
N TRP A 153 -2.90 -15.81 -15.19
CA TRP A 153 -3.96 -14.81 -15.35
C TRP A 153 -5.18 -15.32 -16.13
N ALA A 154 -5.05 -16.41 -16.90
CA ALA A 154 -6.16 -17.02 -17.62
C ALA A 154 -7.37 -17.33 -16.73
N VAL A 155 -7.15 -17.60 -15.44
CA VAL A 155 -8.24 -17.84 -14.48
C VAL A 155 -9.15 -16.62 -14.35
N LEU A 156 -8.59 -15.40 -14.39
CA LEU A 156 -9.33 -14.15 -14.28
C LEU A 156 -9.64 -13.49 -15.62
N PHE A 157 -8.83 -13.76 -16.66
CA PHE A 157 -8.93 -13.02 -17.92
C PHE A 157 -9.48 -13.84 -19.08
N GLU A 158 -9.95 -15.07 -18.83
CA GLU A 158 -10.73 -15.86 -19.80
C GLU A 158 -12.18 -16.02 -19.33
N ALA A 159 -13.12 -15.64 -20.20
CA ALA A 159 -14.55 -15.65 -19.89
C ALA A 159 -15.08 -17.04 -19.47
N GLU A 160 -14.57 -18.11 -20.09
CA GLU A 160 -14.97 -19.49 -19.79
C GLU A 160 -14.61 -19.91 -18.35
N ASN A 161 -13.50 -19.39 -17.79
CA ASN A 161 -13.12 -19.63 -16.41
C ASN A 161 -13.99 -18.82 -15.45
N LEU A 162 -14.15 -17.51 -15.71
CA LEU A 162 -14.99 -16.64 -14.86
C LEU A 162 -16.46 -17.07 -14.84
N LYS A 163 -16.98 -17.59 -15.96
CA LYS A 163 -18.32 -18.14 -16.05
C LYS A 163 -18.56 -19.28 -15.03
N LYS A 164 -17.54 -20.14 -14.85
CA LYS A 164 -17.60 -21.24 -13.85
C LYS A 164 -17.45 -20.70 -12.42
N LEU A 165 -16.65 -19.65 -12.22
CA LEU A 165 -16.38 -19.04 -10.91
C LEU A 165 -17.46 -18.05 -10.46
N LYS A 166 -18.30 -17.55 -11.37
CA LYS A 166 -19.32 -16.53 -11.09
C LYS A 166 -20.19 -16.86 -9.87
N GLN A 167 -20.59 -18.13 -9.72
CA GLN A 167 -21.49 -18.53 -8.64
C GLN A 167 -20.86 -18.47 -7.25
N CYS A 168 -19.52 -18.64 -7.16
CA CYS A 168 -18.80 -18.56 -5.90
C CYS A 168 -18.18 -17.19 -5.63
N GLY A 169 -18.37 -16.22 -6.54
CA GLY A 169 -17.96 -14.83 -6.38
C GLY A 169 -16.57 -14.52 -6.95
N VAL A 170 -16.50 -13.46 -7.75
CA VAL A 170 -15.29 -12.94 -8.40
C VAL A 170 -15.13 -11.47 -8.05
N ALA A 171 -14.04 -11.10 -7.42
CA ALA A 171 -13.73 -9.73 -7.03
C ALA A 171 -12.56 -9.17 -7.83
N PHE A 172 -12.68 -7.93 -8.29
CA PHE A 172 -11.58 -7.19 -8.90
C PHE A 172 -11.36 -5.88 -8.14
N MET A 173 -10.11 -5.42 -8.09
CA MET A 173 -9.81 -4.10 -7.53
C MET A 173 -10.48 -2.98 -8.34
N ASP A 174 -10.89 -1.90 -7.70
CA ASP A 174 -11.39 -0.68 -8.34
C ASP A 174 -10.21 0.26 -8.64
N SER A 175 -9.25 -0.24 -9.44
CA SER A 175 -8.08 0.51 -9.88
C SER A 175 -7.74 0.23 -11.33
N PRO A 176 -7.97 1.18 -12.24
CA PRO A 176 -7.57 1.04 -13.64
C PRO A 176 -6.05 1.00 -13.82
N ASP A 177 -5.29 1.69 -12.96
CA ASP A 177 -3.82 1.72 -12.99
C ASP A 177 -3.21 0.34 -12.68
N GLU A 178 -3.94 -0.55 -12.01
CA GLU A 178 -3.50 -1.92 -11.73
C GLU A 178 -4.04 -2.93 -12.77
N LEU A 179 -5.30 -2.78 -13.17
CA LEU A 179 -5.97 -3.75 -14.04
C LEU A 179 -5.54 -3.65 -15.50
N PHE A 180 -5.42 -2.45 -16.07
CA PHE A 180 -5.03 -2.31 -17.47
C PHE A 180 -3.64 -2.88 -17.77
N PRO A 181 -2.58 -2.59 -16.96
CA PRO A 181 -1.28 -3.21 -17.16
C PRO A 181 -1.30 -4.74 -17.08
N ALA A 182 -2.06 -5.30 -16.12
CA ALA A 182 -2.18 -6.75 -15.97
C ALA A 182 -2.86 -7.40 -17.19
N VAL A 183 -3.92 -6.80 -17.70
CA VAL A 183 -4.60 -7.29 -18.92
C VAL A 183 -3.71 -7.13 -20.15
N LEU A 184 -2.99 -6.01 -20.29
CA LEU A 184 -2.03 -5.80 -21.38
C LEU A 184 -0.95 -6.87 -21.38
N ASN A 185 -0.34 -7.11 -20.19
CA ASN A 185 0.68 -8.15 -20.02
C ASN A 185 0.14 -9.53 -20.38
N TYR A 186 -1.06 -9.89 -19.91
CA TYR A 186 -1.71 -11.14 -20.24
C TYR A 186 -1.96 -11.32 -21.75
N LEU A 187 -2.29 -10.24 -22.46
CA LEU A 187 -2.49 -10.23 -23.91
C LEU A 187 -1.17 -10.20 -24.70
N GLY A 188 0.00 -10.29 -24.05
CA GLY A 188 1.31 -10.25 -24.67
C GLY A 188 1.73 -8.86 -25.17
N MET A 189 1.14 -7.80 -24.60
CA MET A 189 1.49 -6.41 -24.90
C MET A 189 2.35 -5.83 -23.78
N ASP A 190 3.03 -4.72 -24.06
CA ASP A 190 3.78 -3.99 -23.04
C ASP A 190 2.78 -3.44 -21.97
N PRO A 191 2.92 -3.82 -20.69
CA PRO A 191 2.08 -3.29 -19.62
C PRO A 191 2.17 -1.77 -19.45
N ARG A 192 3.25 -1.15 -19.98
CA ARG A 192 3.48 0.30 -20.01
C ARG A 192 3.21 0.93 -21.37
N SER A 193 2.35 0.32 -22.18
CA SER A 193 2.05 0.80 -23.54
C SER A 193 1.52 2.24 -23.54
N GLU A 194 2.05 3.05 -24.44
CA GLU A 194 1.56 4.40 -24.73
C GLU A 194 0.65 4.45 -25.99
N LYS A 195 0.15 3.28 -26.44
CA LYS A 195 -0.68 3.14 -27.62
C LYS A 195 -2.16 2.98 -27.25
N PRO A 196 -3.04 3.95 -27.57
CA PRO A 196 -4.48 3.84 -27.27
C PRO A 196 -5.14 2.56 -27.83
N ALA A 197 -4.62 2.03 -28.94
CA ALA A 197 -5.14 0.80 -29.56
C ALA A 197 -4.95 -0.43 -28.65
N ASP A 198 -3.90 -0.49 -27.85
CA ASP A 198 -3.67 -1.58 -26.90
C ASP A 198 -4.69 -1.52 -25.77
N TYR A 199 -4.95 -0.33 -25.24
CA TYR A 199 -6.01 -0.11 -24.23
C TYR A 199 -7.41 -0.40 -24.74
N ALA A 200 -7.68 -0.20 -26.04
CA ALA A 200 -8.95 -0.63 -26.64
C ALA A 200 -9.13 -2.15 -26.62
N LYS A 201 -8.05 -2.91 -26.80
CA LYS A 201 -8.09 -4.39 -26.68
C LYS A 201 -8.28 -4.83 -25.23
N ALA A 202 -7.60 -4.17 -24.29
CA ALA A 202 -7.77 -4.44 -22.86
C ALA A 202 -9.21 -4.09 -22.39
N GLU A 203 -9.77 -2.94 -22.84
CA GLU A 203 -11.17 -2.58 -22.61
C GLU A 203 -12.12 -3.66 -23.13
N ALA A 204 -11.94 -4.11 -24.38
CA ALA A 204 -12.78 -5.13 -24.96
C ALA A 204 -12.76 -6.43 -24.14
N ARG A 205 -11.56 -6.86 -23.67
CA ARG A 205 -11.43 -8.03 -22.81
C ARG A 205 -12.16 -7.82 -21.46
N LEU A 206 -11.96 -6.69 -20.80
CA LEU A 206 -12.63 -6.41 -19.52
C LEU A 206 -14.15 -6.29 -19.65
N LEU A 207 -14.67 -5.76 -20.78
CA LEU A 207 -16.11 -5.73 -21.05
C LEU A 207 -16.69 -7.14 -21.26
N GLU A 208 -15.97 -8.04 -21.93
CA GLU A 208 -16.33 -9.45 -22.08
C GLU A 208 -16.44 -10.13 -20.70
N LEU A 209 -15.53 -9.82 -19.78
CA LEU A 209 -15.47 -10.41 -18.43
C LEU A 209 -16.50 -9.81 -17.47
N ARG A 210 -16.93 -8.57 -17.71
CA ARG A 210 -17.76 -7.80 -16.79
C ARG A 210 -19.01 -8.53 -16.26
N PRO A 211 -19.77 -9.31 -17.05
CA PRO A 211 -20.95 -10.04 -16.58
C PRO A 211 -20.67 -11.11 -15.52
N TYR A 212 -19.42 -11.49 -15.34
CA TYR A 212 -18.98 -12.53 -14.42
C TYR A 212 -18.31 -11.96 -13.17
N ILE A 213 -17.99 -10.65 -13.14
CA ILE A 213 -17.38 -9.98 -12.01
C ILE A 213 -18.47 -9.55 -11.03
N THR A 214 -18.36 -9.98 -9.78
CA THR A 214 -19.34 -9.69 -8.72
C THR A 214 -19.30 -8.20 -8.36
N TYR A 215 -18.08 -7.66 -8.13
CA TYR A 215 -17.88 -6.24 -7.83
C TYR A 215 -16.45 -5.80 -8.14
N PHE A 216 -16.27 -4.47 -8.14
CA PHE A 216 -14.97 -3.79 -8.10
C PHE A 216 -14.81 -3.09 -6.74
N HIS A 217 -13.75 -3.44 -5.98
CA HIS A 217 -13.43 -2.79 -4.72
C HIS A 217 -12.00 -3.14 -4.29
N SER A 218 -11.22 -2.15 -3.84
CA SER A 218 -9.79 -2.32 -3.59
C SER A 218 -9.42 -2.91 -2.21
N SER A 219 -10.38 -3.06 -1.28
CA SER A 219 -10.12 -3.63 0.06
C SER A 219 -11.12 -4.72 0.49
N LYS A 220 -12.39 -4.65 0.03
CA LYS A 220 -13.47 -5.54 0.49
C LYS A 220 -13.14 -7.03 0.26
N TYR A 221 -12.42 -7.37 -0.81
CA TYR A 221 -12.07 -8.75 -1.15
C TYR A 221 -11.27 -9.46 -0.06
N VAL A 222 -10.57 -8.75 0.81
CA VAL A 222 -9.80 -9.32 1.95
C VAL A 222 -10.75 -10.06 2.89
N SER A 223 -11.80 -9.38 3.35
CA SER A 223 -12.80 -9.99 4.23
C SER A 223 -13.63 -11.07 3.51
N ASP A 224 -13.98 -10.81 2.25
CA ASP A 224 -14.80 -11.74 1.47
C ASP A 224 -14.07 -13.05 1.14
N LEU A 225 -12.75 -12.98 0.87
CA LEU A 225 -11.92 -14.19 0.74
C LEU A 225 -11.80 -14.93 2.07
N ALA A 226 -11.53 -14.21 3.18
CA ALA A 226 -11.40 -14.80 4.50
C ALA A 226 -12.68 -15.53 4.96
N ASN A 227 -13.86 -14.96 4.64
CA ASN A 227 -15.14 -15.54 4.96
C ASN A 227 -15.61 -16.59 3.93
N GLY A 228 -14.97 -16.64 2.75
CA GLY A 228 -15.39 -17.49 1.65
C GLY A 228 -16.57 -16.94 0.83
N ASP A 229 -16.89 -15.65 0.94
CA ASP A 229 -17.97 -15.00 0.18
C ASP A 229 -17.60 -14.80 -1.31
N VAL A 230 -16.29 -14.70 -1.60
CA VAL A 230 -15.74 -14.80 -2.95
C VAL A 230 -14.75 -15.95 -3.05
N CYS A 231 -14.62 -16.55 -4.22
CA CYS A 231 -13.70 -17.64 -4.44
C CYS A 231 -12.41 -17.23 -5.14
N VAL A 232 -12.41 -16.09 -5.82
CA VAL A 232 -11.23 -15.57 -6.50
C VAL A 232 -11.25 -14.05 -6.52
N ALA A 233 -10.06 -13.46 -6.38
CA ALA A 233 -9.88 -12.02 -6.43
C ALA A 233 -8.62 -11.64 -7.22
N PHE A 234 -8.68 -10.58 -8.02
CA PHE A 234 -7.53 -9.82 -8.42
C PHE A 234 -7.17 -8.91 -7.25
N GLY A 235 -6.00 -9.10 -6.64
CA GLY A 235 -5.66 -8.40 -5.40
C GLY A 235 -4.15 -8.27 -5.16
N TYR A 236 -3.82 -7.60 -4.06
CA TYR A 236 -2.45 -7.43 -3.58
C TYR A 236 -1.99 -8.63 -2.76
N SER A 237 -0.70 -8.99 -2.85
CA SER A 237 -0.14 -10.18 -2.19
C SER A 237 -0.40 -10.22 -0.68
N GLY A 238 -0.02 -9.19 0.07
CA GLY A 238 -0.16 -9.16 1.51
C GLY A 238 -1.61 -9.14 1.99
N ASP A 239 -2.51 -8.48 1.25
CA ASP A 239 -3.94 -8.49 1.52
C ASP A 239 -4.51 -9.92 1.48
N VAL A 240 -4.05 -10.72 0.51
CA VAL A 240 -4.47 -12.13 0.40
C VAL A 240 -3.88 -12.95 1.54
N PHE A 241 -2.64 -12.68 1.98
CA PHE A 241 -2.07 -13.31 3.17
C PHE A 241 -2.82 -12.92 4.44
N GLN A 242 -3.23 -11.66 4.58
CA GLN A 242 -4.10 -11.23 5.68
C GLN A 242 -5.45 -11.97 5.65
N ALA A 243 -6.05 -12.13 4.46
CA ALA A 243 -7.27 -12.90 4.31
C ALA A 243 -7.08 -14.36 4.75
N ALA A 244 -5.95 -14.98 4.39
CA ALA A 244 -5.60 -16.34 4.81
C ALA A 244 -5.47 -16.44 6.34
N ASN A 245 -4.76 -15.50 6.97
CA ASN A 245 -4.59 -15.45 8.42
C ASN A 245 -5.93 -15.27 9.15
N ARG A 246 -6.77 -14.34 8.69
CA ARG A 246 -8.12 -14.10 9.24
C ARG A 246 -9.00 -15.36 9.16
N ALA A 247 -8.91 -16.12 8.05
CA ALA A 247 -9.65 -17.37 7.92
C ALA A 247 -9.19 -18.43 8.93
N VAL A 248 -7.87 -18.53 9.15
CA VAL A 248 -7.29 -19.44 10.16
C VAL A 248 -7.73 -19.04 11.58
N GLU A 249 -7.64 -17.76 11.92
CA GLU A 249 -8.07 -17.23 13.22
C GLU A 249 -9.55 -17.44 13.49
N ALA A 250 -10.39 -17.24 12.47
CA ALA A 250 -11.84 -17.47 12.53
C ALA A 250 -12.20 -18.96 12.61
N LYS A 251 -11.28 -19.88 12.33
CA LYS A 251 -11.50 -21.34 12.32
C LYS A 251 -12.70 -21.78 11.47
N ASN A 252 -12.96 -21.04 10.38
CA ASN A 252 -14.13 -21.25 9.54
C ASN A 252 -13.93 -22.31 8.42
N GLY A 253 -12.76 -22.93 8.36
CA GLY A 253 -12.41 -23.98 7.39
C GLY A 253 -12.05 -23.45 6.00
N VAL A 254 -12.07 -22.13 5.76
CA VAL A 254 -11.67 -21.51 4.50
C VAL A 254 -10.15 -21.59 4.37
N LYS A 255 -9.68 -22.03 3.19
CA LYS A 255 -8.26 -22.05 2.82
C LYS A 255 -8.05 -21.05 1.70
N VAL A 256 -7.38 -19.95 2.01
CA VAL A 256 -7.00 -18.91 1.03
C VAL A 256 -5.56 -19.11 0.61
N ALA A 257 -5.29 -18.98 -0.69
CA ALA A 257 -3.94 -18.98 -1.26
C ALA A 257 -3.77 -17.79 -2.18
N TYR A 258 -2.52 -17.42 -2.41
CA TYR A 258 -2.08 -16.39 -3.35
C TYR A 258 -1.27 -17.03 -4.48
N SER A 259 -1.28 -16.43 -5.65
CA SER A 259 -0.42 -16.83 -6.76
C SER A 259 0.04 -15.62 -7.55
N ILE A 260 1.35 -15.56 -7.82
CA ILE A 260 1.94 -14.70 -8.84
C ILE A 260 1.81 -15.43 -10.18
N PRO A 261 1.08 -14.88 -11.17
CA PRO A 261 0.90 -15.56 -12.45
C PRO A 261 2.19 -15.67 -13.27
N LYS A 262 2.35 -16.77 -13.97
CA LYS A 262 3.56 -17.10 -14.76
C LYS A 262 3.85 -16.15 -15.92
N GLU A 263 2.85 -15.41 -16.36
CA GLU A 263 2.99 -14.36 -17.38
C GLU A 263 3.69 -13.11 -16.85
N GLY A 264 3.89 -13.04 -15.54
CA GLY A 264 4.39 -11.88 -14.82
C GLY A 264 3.27 -10.99 -14.28
N SER A 265 3.65 -10.07 -13.41
CA SER A 265 2.72 -9.17 -12.75
C SER A 265 3.39 -7.85 -12.37
N ASN A 266 2.59 -6.89 -11.89
CA ASN A 266 3.12 -5.65 -11.33
C ASN A 266 3.87 -5.90 -10.03
N LEU A 267 5.11 -5.41 -9.97
CA LEU A 267 5.89 -5.21 -8.75
C LEU A 267 5.75 -3.74 -8.37
N TRP A 268 5.17 -3.48 -7.22
CA TRP A 268 4.97 -2.12 -6.73
C TRP A 268 5.67 -1.88 -5.41
N PHE A 269 5.92 -0.61 -5.12
CA PHE A 269 6.53 -0.12 -3.89
C PHE A 269 5.66 0.97 -3.32
N ASP A 270 5.36 0.88 -2.04
CA ASP A 270 4.74 1.96 -1.29
C ASP A 270 5.80 2.73 -0.52
N LEU A 271 5.67 4.03 -0.53
CA LEU A 271 6.72 4.96 -0.14
C LEU A 271 6.20 5.95 0.89
N LEU A 272 6.94 6.13 1.98
CA LEU A 272 6.65 7.16 2.97
C LEU A 272 7.11 8.51 2.44
N ALA A 273 6.21 9.47 2.32
CA ALA A 273 6.47 10.82 1.83
C ALA A 273 5.83 11.87 2.74
N ILE A 274 6.38 13.10 2.72
CA ILE A 274 5.89 14.23 3.51
C ILE A 274 5.18 15.21 2.57
N PRO A 275 3.86 15.45 2.73
CA PRO A 275 3.15 16.44 1.92
C PRO A 275 3.77 17.83 2.05
N LYS A 276 3.70 18.63 0.97
CA LYS A 276 4.24 19.99 0.94
C LYS A 276 3.61 20.91 2.00
N ASP A 277 2.38 20.64 2.37
CA ASP A 277 1.59 21.39 3.34
C ASP A 277 1.59 20.77 4.76
N ALA A 278 2.49 19.82 5.01
CA ALA A 278 2.66 19.19 6.33
C ALA A 278 2.94 20.26 7.41
N SER A 279 2.20 20.17 8.50
CA SER A 279 2.35 21.11 9.62
C SER A 279 3.47 20.71 10.57
N ASN A 280 3.83 19.42 10.62
CA ASN A 280 4.78 18.84 11.57
C ASN A 280 5.87 17.99 10.86
N PRO A 281 6.69 18.58 9.96
CA PRO A 281 7.65 17.81 9.16
C PRO A 281 8.75 17.14 9.99
N ASP A 282 9.12 17.69 11.14
CA ASP A 282 10.10 17.08 12.04
C ASP A 282 9.55 15.83 12.73
N GLN A 283 8.28 15.87 13.15
CA GLN A 283 7.59 14.70 13.69
C GLN A 283 7.33 13.64 12.63
N ALA A 284 7.09 14.07 11.39
CA ALA A 284 6.99 13.17 10.24
C ALA A 284 8.31 12.42 9.99
N LEU A 285 9.44 13.12 9.99
CA LEU A 285 10.77 12.50 9.84
C LEU A 285 11.08 11.56 11.02
N ALA A 286 10.68 11.90 12.22
CA ALA A 286 10.84 11.02 13.39
C ALA A 286 10.03 9.73 13.24
N PHE A 287 8.78 9.82 12.75
CA PHE A 287 7.92 8.66 12.49
C PHE A 287 8.47 7.80 11.35
N ILE A 288 8.89 8.42 10.25
CA ILE A 288 9.52 7.73 9.12
C ILE A 288 10.78 6.98 9.61
N ASN A 289 11.67 7.67 10.32
CA ASN A 289 12.89 7.04 10.83
C ASN A 289 12.62 5.87 11.77
N TYR A 290 11.56 5.96 12.59
CA TYR A 290 11.13 4.87 13.46
C TYR A 290 10.68 3.65 12.64
N LEU A 291 9.91 3.84 11.58
CA LEU A 291 9.50 2.75 10.70
C LEU A 291 10.66 2.09 9.95
N LEU A 292 11.78 2.81 9.74
CA LEU A 292 13.00 2.27 9.13
C LEU A 292 13.84 1.40 10.08
N ASP A 293 13.53 1.36 11.38
CA ASP A 293 14.23 0.46 12.30
C ASP A 293 13.95 -1.00 11.91
N PRO A 294 15.00 -1.86 11.81
CA PRO A 294 14.83 -3.25 11.38
C PRO A 294 13.83 -4.06 12.21
N LYS A 295 13.78 -3.83 13.54
CA LYS A 295 12.85 -4.54 14.43
C LYS A 295 11.42 -4.06 14.27
N VAL A 296 11.25 -2.77 14.01
CA VAL A 296 9.92 -2.16 13.81
C VAL A 296 9.33 -2.63 12.50
N ILE A 297 10.07 -2.48 11.40
CA ILE A 297 9.56 -2.88 10.08
C ILE A 297 9.36 -4.40 9.96
N ALA A 298 10.14 -5.21 10.67
CA ALA A 298 9.94 -6.66 10.75
C ALA A 298 8.57 -7.00 11.36
N LYS A 299 8.17 -6.32 12.45
CA LYS A 299 6.84 -6.50 13.06
C LYS A 299 5.72 -6.06 12.12
N VAL A 300 5.92 -4.94 11.41
CA VAL A 300 4.96 -4.48 10.41
C VAL A 300 4.78 -5.55 9.33
N SER A 301 5.87 -6.02 8.71
CA SER A 301 5.80 -7.08 7.69
C SER A 301 5.12 -8.36 8.19
N ALA A 302 5.36 -8.75 9.46
CA ALA A 302 4.73 -9.93 10.05
C ALA A 302 3.21 -9.77 10.18
N THR A 303 2.73 -8.57 10.51
CA THR A 303 1.28 -8.29 10.62
C THR A 303 0.62 -8.20 9.25
N VAL A 304 1.23 -7.45 8.31
CA VAL A 304 0.56 -7.10 7.05
C VAL A 304 0.86 -8.09 5.90
N GLY A 305 1.83 -9.00 6.08
CA GLY A 305 2.16 -10.02 5.08
C GLY A 305 2.90 -9.50 3.85
N TYR A 306 3.46 -8.29 3.89
CA TYR A 306 4.22 -7.69 2.79
C TYR A 306 5.72 -7.71 3.03
N ALA A 307 6.50 -7.80 1.97
CA ALA A 307 7.93 -7.59 2.02
C ALA A 307 8.27 -6.13 2.35
N ASN A 308 9.37 -5.90 3.05
CA ASN A 308 9.89 -4.57 3.34
C ASN A 308 11.22 -4.31 2.60
N ALA A 309 11.62 -3.05 2.57
CA ALA A 309 12.84 -2.60 1.88
C ALA A 309 14.10 -2.64 2.75
N ASN A 310 14.05 -3.30 3.91
CA ASN A 310 15.14 -3.34 4.89
C ASN A 310 15.70 -4.76 5.03
N PRO A 311 16.85 -5.10 4.41
CA PRO A 311 17.44 -6.43 4.48
C PRO A 311 17.74 -6.89 5.90
N ASP A 312 18.12 -5.95 6.80
CA ASP A 312 18.47 -6.26 8.18
C ASP A 312 17.25 -6.71 9.00
N ALA A 313 16.03 -6.36 8.55
CA ALA A 313 14.79 -6.77 9.18
C ALA A 313 14.58 -8.30 9.15
N LYS A 314 15.15 -9.01 8.16
CA LYS A 314 15.01 -10.47 8.02
C LYS A 314 15.47 -11.23 9.25
N ALA A 315 16.46 -10.70 9.98
CA ALA A 315 16.95 -11.32 11.22
C ALA A 315 15.91 -11.32 12.37
N TYR A 316 14.84 -10.53 12.24
CA TYR A 316 13.77 -10.37 13.24
C TYR A 316 12.41 -10.90 12.75
N MET A 317 12.37 -11.50 11.56
CA MET A 317 11.16 -12.03 10.94
C MET A 317 11.10 -13.55 11.06
N ASP A 318 9.89 -14.10 11.06
CA ASP A 318 9.68 -15.54 11.01
C ASP A 318 10.21 -16.13 9.70
N ALA A 319 10.86 -17.30 9.79
CA ALA A 319 11.42 -17.99 8.64
C ALA A 319 10.35 -18.37 7.60
N SER A 320 9.12 -18.62 8.02
CA SER A 320 8.00 -18.93 7.12
C SER A 320 7.64 -17.73 6.25
N LEU A 321 7.80 -16.51 6.76
CA LEU A 321 7.57 -15.27 6.00
C LEU A 321 8.74 -14.99 5.05
N VAL A 322 9.98 -15.06 5.57
CA VAL A 322 11.19 -14.74 4.77
C VAL A 322 11.40 -15.72 3.62
N ASN A 323 11.04 -16.99 3.81
CA ASN A 323 11.20 -18.04 2.81
C ASN A 323 9.95 -18.28 1.96
N ASN A 324 8.90 -17.45 2.11
CA ASN A 324 7.71 -17.57 1.28
C ASN A 324 7.98 -16.97 -0.11
N PRO A 325 7.97 -17.79 -1.19
CA PRO A 325 8.26 -17.30 -2.54
C PRO A 325 7.18 -16.39 -3.14
N GLU A 326 6.02 -16.32 -2.53
CA GLU A 326 4.95 -15.40 -2.92
C GLU A 326 5.10 -14.02 -2.26
N ILE A 327 5.93 -13.90 -1.21
CA ILE A 327 6.26 -12.64 -0.52
C ILE A 327 7.64 -12.14 -0.94
N TYR A 328 8.62 -13.06 -0.98
CA TYR A 328 9.99 -12.82 -1.45
C TYR A 328 10.26 -13.72 -2.66
N PRO A 329 9.78 -13.33 -3.87
CA PRO A 329 9.88 -14.16 -5.06
C PRO A 329 11.35 -14.47 -5.42
N PRO A 330 11.63 -15.69 -5.91
CA PRO A 330 12.94 -16.02 -6.44
C PRO A 330 13.23 -15.24 -7.74
N GLN A 331 14.52 -15.18 -8.13
CA GLN A 331 14.97 -14.32 -9.22
C GLN A 331 14.28 -14.59 -10.56
N ASP A 332 14.01 -15.85 -10.89
CA ASP A 332 13.33 -16.25 -12.13
C ASP A 332 11.87 -15.78 -12.20
N VAL A 333 11.23 -15.54 -11.05
CA VAL A 333 9.91 -14.90 -10.95
C VAL A 333 10.07 -13.39 -11.05
N LEU A 334 11.03 -12.79 -10.30
CA LEU A 334 11.31 -11.34 -10.33
C LEU A 334 11.61 -10.86 -11.75
N ASP A 335 12.35 -11.63 -12.56
CA ASP A 335 12.70 -11.29 -13.94
C ASP A 335 11.48 -11.15 -14.88
N LYS A 336 10.32 -11.66 -14.48
CA LYS A 336 9.06 -11.55 -15.25
C LYS A 336 8.16 -10.42 -14.74
N LEU A 337 8.48 -9.85 -13.58
CA LEU A 337 7.69 -8.77 -13.03
C LEU A 337 8.03 -7.45 -13.75
N TYR A 338 7.05 -6.57 -13.80
CA TYR A 338 7.23 -5.22 -14.32
C TYR A 338 6.86 -4.20 -13.25
N ILE A 339 7.54 -3.05 -13.26
CA ILE A 339 7.20 -1.90 -12.42
C ILE A 339 6.34 -0.96 -13.26
N SER A 340 5.16 -0.62 -12.75
CA SER A 340 4.27 0.34 -13.41
C SER A 340 4.92 1.72 -13.49
N SER A 341 4.78 2.37 -14.64
CA SER A 341 5.16 3.75 -14.89
C SER A 341 3.93 4.65 -14.90
N THR A 342 4.15 5.94 -14.67
CA THR A 342 3.08 6.94 -14.86
C THR A 342 2.70 7.03 -16.33
N PRO A 343 1.44 6.72 -16.72
CA PRO A 343 1.00 6.85 -18.11
C PRO A 343 0.97 8.32 -18.55
N SER A 344 1.14 8.57 -19.85
CA SER A 344 0.96 9.93 -20.38
C SER A 344 -0.46 10.46 -20.13
N PRO A 345 -0.67 11.79 -20.07
CA PRO A 345 -2.00 12.36 -19.90
C PRO A 345 -3.02 11.92 -20.97
N LYS A 346 -2.54 11.54 -22.17
CA LYS A 346 -3.37 10.97 -23.22
C LYS A 346 -3.87 9.57 -22.83
N ILE A 347 -3.00 8.73 -22.34
CA ILE A 347 -3.35 7.36 -21.93
C ILE A 347 -4.21 7.39 -20.65
N MET A 348 -3.90 8.23 -19.68
CA MET A 348 -4.75 8.40 -18.48
C MET A 348 -6.20 8.74 -18.84
N ARG A 349 -6.43 9.64 -19.82
CA ARG A 349 -7.79 9.93 -20.31
C ARG A 349 -8.46 8.72 -20.98
N VAL A 350 -7.70 7.92 -21.72
CA VAL A 350 -8.21 6.68 -22.31
C VAL A 350 -8.63 5.72 -21.19
N MET A 351 -7.75 5.44 -20.25
CA MET A 351 -7.99 4.53 -19.12
C MET A 351 -9.22 4.95 -18.31
N THR A 352 -9.33 6.23 -17.92
CA THR A 352 -10.45 6.76 -17.14
C THR A 352 -11.78 6.57 -17.87
N ARG A 353 -11.81 6.85 -19.19
CA ARG A 353 -13.00 6.66 -20.01
C ARG A 353 -13.40 5.18 -20.13
N SER A 354 -12.44 4.34 -20.45
CA SER A 354 -12.62 2.90 -20.56
C SER A 354 -13.08 2.29 -19.23
N TRP A 355 -12.49 2.74 -18.11
CA TRP A 355 -12.86 2.28 -16.77
C TRP A 355 -14.31 2.64 -16.42
N SER A 356 -14.71 3.86 -16.68
CA SER A 356 -16.10 4.29 -16.47
C SER A 356 -17.11 3.45 -17.28
N LYS A 357 -16.76 3.11 -18.52
CA LYS A 357 -17.55 2.24 -19.40
C LYS A 357 -17.63 0.82 -18.85
N ILE A 358 -16.51 0.24 -18.42
CA ILE A 358 -16.44 -1.11 -17.83
C ILE A 358 -17.30 -1.18 -16.56
N LYS A 359 -17.16 -0.22 -15.64
CA LYS A 359 -17.93 -0.21 -14.38
C LYS A 359 -19.43 -0.07 -14.63
N SER A 360 -19.83 0.77 -15.57
CA SER A 360 -21.24 0.98 -15.90
C SER A 360 -21.86 -0.12 -16.79
N ASN A 361 -21.05 -1.07 -17.26
CA ASN A 361 -21.47 -2.16 -18.19
C ASN A 361 -22.14 -1.62 -19.47
N ARG A 362 -21.58 -0.56 -20.05
CA ARG A 362 -22.13 0.12 -21.25
C ARG A 362 -21.15 0.15 -22.41
#